data_ef012d7845b407a6ad8716137b445672
#
_entry.id   ef012d7845b407a6ad8716137b445672
#
_cell.length_a   1.000
_cell.length_b   1.000
_cell.length_c   1.000
_cell.angle_alpha   90.00
_cell.angle_beta   90.00
_cell.angle_gamma   90.00
#
_symmetry.space_group_name_H-M   'P 1'
#
loop_
_entity.id
_entity.type
_entity.pdbx_description
1 polymer ?
#
loop_
_entity_poly.entity_id
_entity_poly.type
_entity_poly.pdbx_seq_one_letter_code
_entity_poly.pdbx_strand_id
1 'polypeptide(L)'
;MKTNPEEKFLHHAPCENCGSRDNLGVYENHTYCFGCHDYQKTTGVLPEQIQTKINTDMINGNYNRLDKRNIDEETCKVFDYQQGEYEGRPVQIANYYDKHYNKVAQKLRFQDKTFKWLGDTDKITLFGQQNWRDGGRTIVLTEGELDCLSVSKVNSNKYPVCSIPSGTASAKKYIKQELEWLSKFEKIILMFDTDEAGMKASVECANILPVKKCFIAKLQGKDASELLQKGKGNKIIDAIFEAKHYTPQGIIEGNDTKDLLLKDDYVESVPYVFDGLNKKLSGIRPKELVLLCAGSGTGKSQVCRELAFDLINKDNKVGYIALEESVKRSVRGLVSLAVNQPIHIPEVRKKISDKDLISAWEKIKDKVCFYDHFGSSDSDDLLNRIRFMVQGLNCKYIFLDH
;
A
#
# COMPACT_ATOMS: atom_id res chain seq x y z
N MET A 1 -26.71 1.24 17.33
CA MET A 1 -26.87 2.20 18.44
C MET A 1 -26.23 3.51 18.03
N LYS A 2 -26.96 4.64 18.12
CA LYS A 2 -26.43 5.97 17.80
C LYS A 2 -25.43 6.35 18.90
N THR A 3 -24.17 6.52 18.56
CA THR A 3 -23.14 7.06 19.46
C THR A 3 -23.44 8.53 19.73
N ASN A 4 -23.54 8.89 20.98
CA ASN A 4 -23.73 10.26 21.45
C ASN A 4 -22.41 11.03 21.21
N PRO A 5 -22.39 12.23 20.62
CA PRO A 5 -21.16 12.92 20.22
C PRO A 5 -20.32 13.54 21.35
N GLU A 6 -20.69 13.30 22.61
CA GLU A 6 -20.03 13.93 23.79
C GLU A 6 -19.21 12.97 24.66
N GLU A 7 -19.00 11.72 24.24
CA GLU A 7 -18.27 10.74 25.06
C GLU A 7 -16.79 10.72 24.73
N LYS A 8 -15.97 11.31 25.58
CA LYS A 8 -14.52 11.42 25.38
C LYS A 8 -13.84 10.09 25.72
N PHE A 9 -13.27 9.45 24.70
CA PHE A 9 -12.42 8.28 24.83
C PHE A 9 -11.09 8.66 25.50
N LEU A 10 -10.62 7.87 26.47
CA LEU A 10 -9.38 8.10 27.20
C LEU A 10 -8.24 7.21 26.70
N HIS A 11 -8.38 5.88 26.81
CA HIS A 11 -7.36 4.91 26.39
C HIS A 11 -7.92 3.50 26.27
N HIS A 12 -7.11 2.57 25.74
CA HIS A 12 -7.39 1.13 25.79
C HIS A 12 -6.73 0.48 27.01
N ALA A 13 -7.37 -0.57 27.57
CA ALA A 13 -6.87 -1.34 28.70
C ALA A 13 -7.13 -2.85 28.51
N PRO A 14 -6.46 -3.71 29.30
CA PRO A 14 -6.80 -5.13 29.36
C PRO A 14 -8.20 -5.33 29.93
N CYS A 15 -8.95 -6.28 29.39
CA CYS A 15 -10.27 -6.67 29.92
C CYS A 15 -10.14 -7.88 30.83
N GLU A 16 -10.46 -7.71 32.10
CA GLU A 16 -10.44 -8.80 33.09
C GLU A 16 -11.48 -9.89 32.80
N ASN A 17 -12.58 -9.52 32.13
CA ASN A 17 -13.69 -10.43 31.88
C ASN A 17 -13.41 -11.43 30.73
N CYS A 18 -12.71 -11.01 29.67
CA CYS A 18 -12.38 -11.88 28.54
C CYS A 18 -10.87 -12.13 28.34
N GLY A 19 -10.02 -11.55 29.17
CA GLY A 19 -8.57 -11.74 29.12
C GLY A 19 -7.87 -11.08 27.94
N SER A 20 -8.59 -10.26 27.14
CA SER A 20 -7.95 -9.54 26.03
C SER A 20 -7.04 -8.44 26.56
N ARG A 21 -5.90 -8.21 25.87
CA ARG A 21 -4.86 -7.30 26.36
C ARG A 21 -5.18 -5.83 26.16
N ASP A 22 -6.07 -5.48 25.20
CA ASP A 22 -6.26 -4.11 24.70
C ASP A 22 -7.68 -3.79 24.18
N ASN A 23 -8.65 -4.70 24.34
CA ASN A 23 -10.00 -4.51 23.80
C ASN A 23 -10.96 -3.75 24.73
N LEU A 24 -10.52 -3.34 25.93
CA LEU A 24 -11.34 -2.53 26.83
C LEU A 24 -11.12 -1.04 26.52
N GLY A 25 -12.09 -0.39 25.87
CA GLY A 25 -12.13 1.06 25.73
C GLY A 25 -12.56 1.72 27.04
N VAL A 26 -11.73 2.62 27.57
CA VAL A 26 -12.02 3.42 28.78
C VAL A 26 -12.44 4.81 28.34
N TYR A 27 -13.61 5.27 28.81
CA TYR A 27 -14.19 6.59 28.57
C TYR A 27 -14.35 7.35 29.92
N GLU A 28 -14.61 8.63 29.89
CA GLU A 28 -14.73 9.46 31.10
C GLU A 28 -15.82 8.97 32.07
N ASN A 29 -16.87 8.31 31.58
CA ASN A 29 -18.05 7.92 32.36
C ASN A 29 -18.39 6.43 32.28
N HIS A 30 -17.66 5.63 31.48
CA HIS A 30 -17.89 4.20 31.34
C HIS A 30 -16.67 3.47 30.77
N THR A 31 -16.71 2.13 30.83
CA THR A 31 -15.81 1.26 30.06
C THR A 31 -16.61 0.36 29.14
N TYR A 32 -16.06 0.04 27.96
CA TYR A 32 -16.67 -0.89 27.02
C TYR A 32 -15.62 -1.81 26.40
N CYS A 33 -15.81 -3.11 26.51
CA CYS A 33 -14.93 -4.10 25.91
C CYS A 33 -15.41 -4.48 24.50
N PHE A 34 -14.60 -4.21 23.47
CA PHE A 34 -14.91 -4.57 22.09
C PHE A 34 -14.77 -6.09 21.80
N GLY A 35 -14.17 -6.85 22.73
CA GLY A 35 -14.02 -8.30 22.62
C GLY A 35 -15.19 -9.10 23.19
N CYS A 36 -15.65 -8.78 24.41
CA CYS A 36 -16.74 -9.49 25.06
C CYS A 36 -18.03 -8.67 25.25
N HIS A 37 -18.05 -7.42 24.75
CA HIS A 37 -19.16 -6.48 24.80
C HIS A 37 -19.59 -6.10 26.24
N ASP A 38 -18.74 -6.32 27.24
CA ASP A 38 -18.96 -5.90 28.60
C ASP A 38 -18.99 -4.37 28.71
N TYR A 39 -20.02 -3.83 29.32
CA TYR A 39 -20.22 -2.39 29.53
C TYR A 39 -20.37 -2.12 31.03
N GLN A 40 -19.51 -1.25 31.57
CA GLN A 40 -19.58 -0.84 32.96
C GLN A 40 -19.62 0.69 33.05
N LYS A 41 -20.66 1.21 33.70
CA LYS A 41 -20.81 2.64 33.97
C LYS A 41 -19.94 3.02 35.16
N THR A 42 -18.99 3.91 34.98
CA THR A 42 -18.15 4.46 36.06
C THR A 42 -18.83 5.68 36.65
N THR A 43 -19.23 5.61 37.91
CA THR A 43 -19.75 6.75 38.66
C THR A 43 -18.57 7.59 39.17
N GLY A 44 -18.14 8.57 38.39
CA GLY A 44 -17.58 9.85 38.83
C GLY A 44 -16.29 9.91 39.64
N VAL A 45 -15.60 8.82 39.96
CA VAL A 45 -14.23 8.81 40.48
C VAL A 45 -13.53 7.60 39.94
N LEU A 46 -12.72 7.79 38.92
CA LEU A 46 -11.73 6.77 38.51
C LEU A 46 -10.82 6.51 39.71
N PRO A 47 -10.64 5.25 40.18
CA PRO A 47 -9.62 4.97 41.18
C PRO A 47 -8.27 5.51 40.68
N GLU A 48 -7.59 6.28 41.51
CA GLU A 48 -6.23 6.82 41.24
C GLU A 48 -5.19 5.74 40.86
N GLN A 49 -5.58 4.48 40.90
CA GLN A 49 -4.71 3.32 40.57
C GLN A 49 -4.72 2.88 39.11
N ILE A 50 -5.53 3.48 38.20
CA ILE A 50 -5.47 3.22 36.75
C ILE A 50 -4.78 4.37 36.01
N GLN A 51 -4.17 5.29 36.65
CA GLN A 51 -3.06 5.98 36.07
C GLN A 51 -1.95 4.94 35.95
N THR A 52 -1.80 4.35 34.73
CA THR A 52 -0.51 3.80 34.33
C THR A 52 0.49 4.88 34.72
N LYS A 53 1.27 4.64 35.79
CA LYS A 53 2.44 5.45 36.09
C LYS A 53 3.24 5.48 34.80
N ILE A 54 3.09 6.53 33.99
CA ILE A 54 4.09 6.89 33.01
C ILE A 54 5.32 7.00 33.89
N ASN A 55 6.23 6.04 33.78
CA ASN A 55 7.45 6.02 34.57
C ASN A 55 8.25 7.22 34.04
N THR A 56 8.04 8.38 34.70
CA THR A 56 8.54 9.68 34.28
C THR A 56 10.03 9.82 34.57
N ASP A 57 10.61 8.87 35.30
CA ASP A 57 12.02 8.90 35.65
C ASP A 57 12.87 8.47 34.47
N MET A 58 13.27 9.46 33.66
CA MET A 58 14.28 9.27 32.65
C MET A 58 15.60 8.88 33.33
N ILE A 59 16.35 7.99 32.67
CA ILE A 59 17.64 7.53 33.18
C ILE A 59 18.80 8.30 32.52
N ASN A 60 19.92 8.36 33.20
CA ASN A 60 21.15 8.93 32.66
C ASN A 60 22.10 7.81 32.24
N GLY A 61 22.83 8.06 31.17
CA GLY A 61 23.87 7.17 30.65
C GLY A 61 25.14 7.96 30.31
N ASN A 62 26.11 7.25 29.77
CA ASN A 62 27.36 7.83 29.32
C ASN A 62 27.45 7.80 27.79
N TYR A 63 28.15 8.76 27.22
CA TYR A 63 28.48 8.75 25.81
C TYR A 63 29.69 7.85 25.59
N ASN A 64 29.47 6.71 24.98
CA ASN A 64 30.52 5.77 24.66
C ASN A 64 30.48 5.40 23.19
N ARG A 65 31.63 5.04 22.65
CA ARG A 65 31.72 4.47 21.31
C ARG A 65 30.91 3.17 21.22
N LEU A 66 30.19 2.97 20.12
CA LEU A 66 29.49 1.73 19.80
C LEU A 66 30.39 0.85 18.89
N ASP A 67 31.36 0.14 19.49
CA ASP A 67 32.40 -0.60 18.74
C ASP A 67 31.78 -1.58 17.71
N LYS A 68 30.80 -2.36 18.13
CA LYS A 68 30.10 -3.33 17.26
C LYS A 68 29.37 -2.66 16.08
N ARG A 69 29.12 -1.36 16.14
CA ARG A 69 28.43 -0.57 15.12
C ARG A 69 29.37 0.37 14.37
N ASN A 70 30.64 0.42 14.77
CA ASN A 70 31.62 1.38 14.24
C ASN A 70 31.14 2.85 14.31
N ILE A 71 30.41 3.22 15.37
CA ILE A 71 29.94 4.58 15.64
C ILE A 71 30.80 5.15 16.77
N ASP A 72 31.38 6.33 16.56
CA ASP A 72 32.25 6.97 17.55
C ASP A 72 31.46 7.71 18.64
N GLU A 73 32.16 8.08 19.69
CA GLU A 73 31.62 8.80 20.85
C GLU A 73 31.09 10.20 20.45
N GLU A 74 31.78 10.88 19.52
CA GLU A 74 31.41 12.20 19.05
C GLU A 74 30.01 12.17 18.40
N THR A 75 29.75 11.21 17.52
CA THR A 75 28.42 10.99 16.92
C THR A 75 27.36 10.73 17.99
N CYS A 76 27.70 9.91 19.01
CA CYS A 76 26.78 9.66 20.13
C CYS A 76 26.45 10.94 20.91
N LYS A 77 27.45 11.81 21.15
CA LYS A 77 27.23 13.11 21.80
C LYS A 77 26.35 14.05 21.00
N VAL A 78 26.58 14.16 19.69
CA VAL A 78 25.78 15.02 18.81
C VAL A 78 24.29 14.63 18.85
N PHE A 79 23.98 13.35 18.91
CA PHE A 79 22.59 12.87 18.90
C PHE A 79 22.00 12.57 20.28
N ASP A 80 22.73 12.90 21.35
CA ASP A 80 22.36 12.55 22.73
C ASP A 80 21.99 11.06 22.87
N TYR A 81 22.81 10.19 22.25
CA TYR A 81 22.67 8.75 22.29
C TYR A 81 23.63 8.15 23.32
N GLN A 82 23.10 7.53 24.37
CA GLN A 82 23.84 7.13 25.54
C GLN A 82 23.85 5.61 25.72
N GLN A 83 24.74 5.11 26.57
CA GLN A 83 24.70 3.76 27.10
C GLN A 83 24.55 3.83 28.61
N GLY A 84 23.68 3.02 29.17
CA GLY A 84 23.38 3.02 30.60
C GLY A 84 22.85 1.65 31.06
N GLU A 85 22.21 1.66 32.22
CA GLU A 85 21.59 0.49 32.80
C GLU A 85 20.14 0.82 33.19
N TYR A 86 19.25 -0.12 32.94
CA TYR A 86 17.85 -0.04 33.33
C TYR A 86 17.41 -1.39 33.96
N GLU A 87 16.96 -1.34 35.22
CA GLU A 87 16.56 -2.53 35.98
C GLU A 87 17.64 -3.64 35.99
N GLY A 88 18.94 -3.24 36.20
CA GLY A 88 20.07 -4.17 36.21
C GLY A 88 20.48 -4.71 34.85
N ARG A 89 19.93 -4.18 33.75
CA ARG A 89 20.21 -4.63 32.36
C ARG A 89 20.88 -3.51 31.57
N PRO A 90 21.96 -3.79 30.85
CA PRO A 90 22.59 -2.79 30.00
C PRO A 90 21.69 -2.39 28.83
N VAL A 91 21.57 -1.09 28.59
CA VAL A 91 20.72 -0.51 27.54
C VAL A 91 21.46 0.57 26.75
N GLN A 92 21.03 0.76 25.50
CA GLN A 92 21.30 1.94 24.72
C GLN A 92 20.09 2.88 24.84
N ILE A 93 20.35 4.18 24.99
CA ILE A 93 19.36 5.20 25.31
C ILE A 93 19.34 6.22 24.18
N ALA A 94 18.27 6.24 23.40
CA ALA A 94 17.99 7.30 22.45
C ALA A 94 17.10 8.35 23.11
N ASN A 95 17.60 9.57 23.24
CA ASN A 95 16.88 10.70 23.83
C ASN A 95 16.03 11.39 22.76
N TYR A 96 14.77 11.69 23.09
CA TYR A 96 13.80 12.34 22.21
C TYR A 96 13.35 13.67 22.78
N TYR A 97 13.11 14.61 21.87
CA TYR A 97 12.82 15.99 22.17
C TYR A 97 11.47 16.41 21.60
N ASP A 98 10.85 17.41 22.22
CA ASP A 98 9.65 18.07 21.72
C ASP A 98 10.00 19.19 20.70
N LYS A 99 8.98 19.86 20.19
CA LYS A 99 9.12 21.01 19.27
C LYS A 99 9.83 22.21 19.88
N HIS A 100 9.93 22.27 21.21
CA HIS A 100 10.61 23.31 21.97
C HIS A 100 12.03 22.91 22.40
N TYR A 101 12.49 21.74 21.91
CA TYR A 101 13.80 21.15 22.21
C TYR A 101 13.99 20.76 23.68
N ASN A 102 12.91 20.48 24.40
CA ASN A 102 12.98 19.87 25.72
C ASN A 102 13.05 18.36 25.56
N LYS A 103 13.90 17.70 26.34
CA LYS A 103 13.95 16.25 26.41
C LYS A 103 12.67 15.74 27.08
N VAL A 104 11.87 14.96 26.36
CA VAL A 104 10.54 14.53 26.82
C VAL A 104 10.38 13.01 26.93
N ALA A 105 11.19 12.26 26.19
CA ALA A 105 11.12 10.80 26.22
C ALA A 105 12.47 10.16 25.93
N GLN A 106 12.60 8.88 26.27
CA GLN A 106 13.74 8.04 25.98
C GLN A 106 13.28 6.71 25.41
N LYS A 107 13.93 6.22 24.36
CA LYS A 107 13.78 4.89 23.84
C LYS A 107 14.96 4.04 24.26
N LEU A 108 14.71 3.06 25.11
CA LEU A 108 15.70 2.12 25.58
C LEU A 108 15.77 0.92 24.63
N ARG A 109 16.97 0.59 24.18
CA ARG A 109 17.22 -0.61 23.37
C ARG A 109 18.02 -1.60 24.19
N PHE A 110 17.45 -2.76 24.45
CA PHE A 110 18.11 -3.88 25.13
C PHE A 110 18.99 -4.71 24.18
N GLN A 111 19.85 -5.54 24.73
CA GLN A 111 20.75 -6.42 23.94
C GLN A 111 20.00 -7.44 23.09
N ASP A 112 18.84 -7.91 23.55
CA ASP A 112 17.95 -8.84 22.86
C ASP A 112 17.11 -8.16 21.75
N LYS A 113 17.39 -6.87 21.47
CA LYS A 113 16.68 -6.02 20.50
C LYS A 113 15.22 -5.69 20.88
N THR A 114 14.83 -5.89 22.13
CA THR A 114 13.58 -5.36 22.66
C THR A 114 13.71 -3.87 22.97
N PHE A 115 12.59 -3.18 23.02
CA PHE A 115 12.55 -1.74 23.25
C PHE A 115 11.58 -1.40 24.40
N LYS A 116 11.92 -0.34 25.13
CA LYS A 116 11.03 0.25 26.16
C LYS A 116 11.09 1.75 26.03
N TRP A 117 9.94 2.39 26.16
CA TRP A 117 9.84 3.84 26.21
C TRP A 117 9.73 4.35 27.64
N LEU A 118 10.38 5.46 27.95
CA LEU A 118 10.23 6.23 29.18
C LEU A 118 9.83 7.66 28.79
N GLY A 119 9.05 8.32 29.65
CA GLY A 119 8.61 9.70 29.43
C GLY A 119 7.39 9.83 28.52
N ASP A 120 7.17 11.01 27.94
CA ASP A 120 5.99 11.39 27.17
C ASP A 120 6.25 11.21 25.68
N THR A 121 5.75 10.11 25.12
CA THR A 121 5.92 9.76 23.70
C THR A 121 4.96 10.50 22.76
N ASP A 122 3.96 11.20 23.29
CA ASP A 122 3.00 11.93 22.43
C ASP A 122 3.55 13.23 21.91
N LYS A 123 4.61 13.75 22.58
CA LYS A 123 5.23 15.03 22.23
C LYS A 123 6.53 14.91 21.43
N ILE A 124 7.00 13.69 21.17
CA ILE A 124 8.28 13.50 20.50
C ILE A 124 8.23 13.95 19.04
N THR A 125 9.36 14.47 18.58
CA THR A 125 9.67 14.72 17.17
C THR A 125 10.51 13.58 16.58
N LEU A 126 11.04 13.76 15.36
CA LEU A 126 11.99 12.79 14.79
C LEU A 126 13.27 12.73 15.62
N PHE A 127 13.88 11.54 15.71
CA PHE A 127 15.16 11.39 16.40
C PHE A 127 16.25 12.22 15.71
N GLY A 128 16.95 13.03 16.45
CA GLY A 128 18.00 13.92 15.94
C GLY A 128 17.51 15.27 15.41
N GLN A 129 16.19 15.51 15.37
CA GLN A 129 15.61 16.75 14.83
C GLN A 129 16.09 18.02 15.58
N GLN A 130 16.37 17.92 16.88
CA GLN A 130 16.86 19.02 17.70
C GLN A 130 18.18 19.64 17.21
N ASN A 131 18.94 18.92 16.39
CA ASN A 131 20.22 19.36 15.84
C ASN A 131 20.06 20.26 14.60
N TRP A 132 18.88 20.31 13.97
CA TRP A 132 18.66 20.89 12.64
C TRP A 132 17.50 21.89 12.60
N ARG A 133 17.57 22.93 13.44
CA ARG A 133 16.47 23.85 13.75
C ARG A 133 15.94 24.63 12.54
N ASP A 134 16.84 25.10 11.71
CA ASP A 134 16.55 26.12 10.70
C ASP A 134 16.24 25.57 9.31
N GLY A 135 16.17 24.22 9.18
CA GLY A 135 16.08 23.58 7.89
C GLY A 135 17.44 23.50 7.19
N GLY A 136 17.45 23.47 5.86
CA GLY A 136 18.69 23.40 5.11
C GLY A 136 18.52 22.90 3.68
N ARG A 137 19.66 22.66 3.00
CA ARG A 137 19.64 22.21 1.62
C ARG A 137 19.13 20.76 1.48
N THR A 138 19.62 19.86 2.32
CA THR A 138 19.28 18.43 2.22
C THR A 138 19.14 17.83 3.60
N ILE A 139 18.11 16.99 3.80
CA ILE A 139 17.96 16.11 4.95
C ILE A 139 17.83 14.66 4.51
N VAL A 140 18.45 13.75 5.26
CA VAL A 140 18.26 12.30 5.11
C VAL A 140 17.37 11.78 6.23
N LEU A 141 16.36 11.01 5.90
CA LEU A 141 15.46 10.35 6.84
C LEU A 141 15.70 8.84 6.80
N THR A 142 16.07 8.25 7.92
CA THR A 142 16.33 6.83 8.10
C THR A 142 15.22 6.16 8.90
N GLU A 143 15.18 4.82 8.86
CA GLU A 143 14.17 4.06 9.59
C GLU A 143 14.44 4.03 11.11
N GLY A 144 15.70 3.84 11.50
CA GLY A 144 16.10 3.65 12.90
C GLY A 144 17.22 4.58 13.36
N GLU A 145 17.36 4.70 14.68
CA GLU A 145 18.33 5.56 15.33
C GLU A 145 19.78 5.20 14.95
N LEU A 146 20.09 3.91 14.88
CA LEU A 146 21.44 3.45 14.52
C LEU A 146 21.80 3.73 13.08
N ASP A 147 20.82 3.74 12.18
CA ASP A 147 21.02 4.15 10.80
C ASP A 147 21.26 5.65 10.71
N CYS A 148 20.49 6.44 11.46
CA CYS A 148 20.70 7.86 11.59
C CYS A 148 22.13 8.20 12.06
N LEU A 149 22.60 7.57 13.13
CA LEU A 149 23.97 7.72 13.64
C LEU A 149 25.00 7.29 12.59
N SER A 150 24.72 6.21 11.83
CA SER A 150 25.64 5.70 10.81
C SER A 150 25.78 6.66 9.64
N VAL A 151 24.66 7.23 9.15
CA VAL A 151 24.65 8.26 8.11
C VAL A 151 25.35 9.52 8.60
N SER A 152 25.10 9.95 9.83
CA SER A 152 25.74 11.14 10.39
C SER A 152 27.25 10.98 10.49
N LYS A 153 27.73 9.85 11.00
CA LYS A 153 29.15 9.56 11.11
C LYS A 153 29.89 9.64 9.77
N VAL A 154 29.35 9.02 8.71
CA VAL A 154 30.00 9.04 7.39
C VAL A 154 30.02 10.45 6.78
N ASN A 155 29.10 11.31 7.20
CA ASN A 155 29.01 12.71 6.82
C ASN A 155 29.74 13.65 7.81
N SER A 156 30.58 13.11 8.70
CA SER A 156 31.34 13.84 9.73
C SER A 156 30.45 14.71 10.64
N ASN A 157 29.23 14.24 10.91
CA ASN A 157 28.20 14.91 11.74
C ASN A 157 27.82 16.34 11.29
N LYS A 158 27.96 16.65 9.99
CA LYS A 158 27.79 18.02 9.46
C LYS A 158 26.49 18.23 8.70
N TYR A 159 25.82 17.16 8.27
CA TYR A 159 24.66 17.27 7.39
C TYR A 159 23.40 16.72 8.08
N PRO A 160 22.24 17.34 7.81
CA PRO A 160 20.99 16.94 8.43
C PRO A 160 20.61 15.48 8.16
N VAL A 161 20.43 14.76 9.25
CA VAL A 161 19.88 13.40 9.25
C VAL A 161 19.00 13.20 10.48
N CYS A 162 17.87 12.52 10.30
CA CYS A 162 16.94 12.16 11.37
C CYS A 162 16.44 10.74 11.14
N SER A 163 15.88 10.11 12.17
CA SER A 163 15.18 8.85 12.00
C SER A 163 13.74 8.85 12.53
N ILE A 164 12.97 7.91 12.02
CA ILE A 164 11.61 7.65 12.48
C ILE A 164 11.67 7.01 13.89
N PRO A 165 10.87 7.49 14.87
CA PRO A 165 10.96 7.00 16.25
C PRO A 165 10.57 5.54 16.44
N SER A 166 9.60 5.02 15.69
CA SER A 166 9.00 3.70 15.93
C SER A 166 8.95 2.82 14.68
N GLY A 167 9.94 2.98 13.78
CA GLY A 167 10.08 2.18 12.57
C GLY A 167 9.03 2.47 11.49
N THR A 168 9.04 1.65 10.44
CA THR A 168 8.25 1.85 9.20
C THR A 168 6.75 1.96 9.42
N ALA A 169 6.17 1.18 10.33
CA ALA A 169 4.72 1.18 10.59
C ALA A 169 4.19 2.55 11.06
N SER A 170 5.03 3.36 11.71
CA SER A 170 4.66 4.69 12.21
C SER A 170 5.20 5.83 11.34
N ALA A 171 6.00 5.53 10.32
CA ALA A 171 6.70 6.53 9.52
C ALA A 171 5.75 7.60 8.96
N LYS A 172 4.64 7.15 8.36
CA LYS A 172 3.61 8.04 7.81
C LYS A 172 3.06 9.04 8.83
N LYS A 173 2.83 8.61 10.08
CA LYS A 173 2.34 9.47 11.18
C LYS A 173 3.34 10.58 11.46
N TYR A 174 4.60 10.23 11.69
CA TYR A 174 5.64 11.21 12.06
C TYR A 174 6.01 12.14 10.90
N ILE A 175 6.09 11.63 9.67
CA ILE A 175 6.30 12.48 8.48
C ILE A 175 5.18 13.52 8.35
N LYS A 176 3.91 13.12 8.56
CA LYS A 176 2.77 14.05 8.52
C LYS A 176 2.83 15.08 9.66
N GLN A 177 3.21 14.64 10.85
CA GLN A 177 3.36 15.51 12.03
C GLN A 177 4.43 16.58 11.83
N GLU A 178 5.57 16.23 11.21
CA GLU A 178 6.72 17.09 11.01
C GLU A 178 6.80 17.70 9.60
N LEU A 179 5.71 17.63 8.83
CA LEU A 179 5.69 18.06 7.42
C LEU A 179 6.07 19.54 7.23
N GLU A 180 5.63 20.41 8.12
CA GLU A 180 5.95 21.84 8.07
C GLU A 180 7.46 22.05 8.26
N TRP A 181 8.06 21.39 9.26
CA TRP A 181 9.49 21.47 9.51
C TRP A 181 10.30 20.83 8.36
N LEU A 182 9.92 19.65 7.89
CA LEU A 182 10.56 19.00 6.74
C LEU A 182 10.50 19.86 5.48
N SER A 183 9.43 20.63 5.30
CA SER A 183 9.27 21.51 4.15
C SER A 183 10.28 22.68 4.11
N LYS A 184 11.01 22.95 5.20
CA LYS A 184 12.09 23.94 5.23
C LYS A 184 13.36 23.47 4.51
N PHE A 185 13.46 22.17 4.17
CA PHE A 185 14.55 21.62 3.39
C PHE A 185 14.25 21.71 1.89
N GLU A 186 15.28 21.90 1.06
CA GLU A 186 15.14 21.89 -0.40
C GLU A 186 15.02 20.47 -0.94
N LYS A 187 15.73 19.51 -0.31
CA LYS A 187 15.76 18.09 -0.70
C LYS A 187 15.57 17.20 0.54
N ILE A 188 14.62 16.28 0.47
CA ILE A 188 14.32 15.30 1.50
C ILE A 188 14.59 13.92 0.92
N ILE A 189 15.56 13.19 1.48
CA ILE A 189 15.96 11.87 1.01
C ILE A 189 15.45 10.82 1.99
N LEU A 190 14.54 9.94 1.53
CA LEU A 190 14.13 8.75 2.26
C LEU A 190 15.17 7.65 2.05
N MET A 191 15.80 7.20 3.12
CA MET A 191 16.81 6.13 3.16
C MET A 191 16.36 5.08 4.19
N PHE A 192 15.31 4.33 3.86
CA PHE A 192 14.78 3.26 4.71
C PHE A 192 15.41 1.92 4.33
N ASP A 193 15.14 0.88 5.12
CA ASP A 193 15.64 -0.47 4.87
C ASP A 193 15.21 -0.96 3.47
N THR A 194 16.03 -1.83 2.87
CA THR A 194 15.79 -2.34 1.52
C THR A 194 14.82 -3.51 1.47
N ASP A 195 14.25 -3.91 2.60
CA ASP A 195 13.22 -4.94 2.65
C ASP A 195 11.84 -4.42 2.16
N GLU A 196 10.88 -5.32 2.05
CA GLU A 196 9.53 -4.99 1.53
C GLU A 196 8.82 -3.92 2.37
N ALA A 197 8.98 -4.00 3.71
CA ALA A 197 8.36 -3.05 4.64
C ALA A 197 8.96 -1.65 4.49
N GLY A 198 10.29 -1.54 4.42
CA GLY A 198 10.98 -0.27 4.22
C GLY A 198 10.68 0.36 2.86
N MET A 199 10.64 -0.44 1.79
CA MET A 199 10.25 0.04 0.47
C MET A 199 8.81 0.56 0.43
N LYS A 200 7.87 -0.17 1.03
CA LYS A 200 6.47 0.27 1.13
C LYS A 200 6.33 1.56 1.91
N ALA A 201 6.98 1.65 3.07
CA ALA A 201 6.97 2.86 3.90
C ALA A 201 7.59 4.06 3.18
N SER A 202 8.67 3.86 2.40
CA SER A 202 9.27 4.90 1.56
C SER A 202 8.25 5.48 0.57
N VAL A 203 7.49 4.65 -0.13
CA VAL A 203 6.45 5.08 -1.07
C VAL A 203 5.31 5.81 -0.32
N GLU A 204 4.85 5.27 0.80
CA GLU A 204 3.78 5.90 1.60
C GLU A 204 4.19 7.26 2.14
N CYS A 205 5.43 7.41 2.60
CA CYS A 205 5.98 8.69 3.07
C CYS A 205 6.19 9.68 1.92
N ALA A 206 6.68 9.20 0.77
CA ALA A 206 6.90 10.03 -0.42
C ALA A 206 5.61 10.65 -0.96
N ASN A 207 4.47 9.95 -0.84
CA ASN A 207 3.16 10.47 -1.24
C ASN A 207 2.65 11.63 -0.34
N ILE A 208 3.25 11.84 0.83
CA ILE A 208 2.87 12.93 1.76
C ILE A 208 3.82 14.12 1.61
N LEU A 209 5.09 13.85 1.34
CA LEU A 209 6.12 14.88 1.20
C LEU A 209 5.88 15.76 -0.04
N PRO A 210 6.38 17.02 -0.02
CA PRO A 210 6.28 17.88 -1.19
C PRO A 210 6.93 17.22 -2.41
N VAL A 211 6.16 17.00 -3.47
CA VAL A 211 6.53 16.19 -4.65
C VAL A 211 7.91 16.59 -5.21
N LYS A 212 8.17 17.89 -5.35
CA LYS A 212 9.46 18.39 -5.91
C LYS A 212 10.66 18.20 -4.99
N LYS A 213 10.46 17.85 -3.72
CA LYS A 213 11.53 17.78 -2.70
C LYS A 213 11.86 16.36 -2.27
N CYS A 214 11.02 15.38 -2.62
CA CYS A 214 11.16 14.01 -2.17
C CYS A 214 12.03 13.17 -3.10
N PHE A 215 13.04 12.53 -2.52
CA PHE A 215 13.96 11.61 -3.20
C PHE A 215 14.04 10.30 -2.42
N ILE A 216 14.31 9.20 -3.12
CA ILE A 216 14.51 7.89 -2.50
C ILE A 216 15.94 7.45 -2.79
N ALA A 217 16.69 7.12 -1.73
CA ALA A 217 18.01 6.53 -1.80
C ALA A 217 17.90 5.00 -1.76
N LYS A 218 18.63 4.31 -2.63
CA LYS A 218 18.76 2.84 -2.64
C LYS A 218 20.10 2.45 -2.06
N LEU A 219 20.09 1.78 -0.91
CA LEU A 219 21.29 1.22 -0.30
C LEU A 219 21.73 -0.06 -1.04
N GLN A 220 23.05 -0.25 -1.17
CA GLN A 220 23.66 -1.50 -1.64
C GLN A 220 23.93 -2.47 -0.47
N GLY A 221 22.98 -2.63 0.43
CA GLY A 221 22.98 -3.44 1.65
C GLY A 221 21.61 -3.39 2.28
N LYS A 222 21.44 -4.05 3.42
CA LYS A 222 20.16 -4.08 4.12
C LYS A 222 19.78 -2.68 4.63
N ASP A 223 20.67 -2.09 5.43
CA ASP A 223 20.49 -0.81 6.11
C ASP A 223 21.84 -0.06 6.20
N ALA A 224 21.80 1.21 6.60
CA ALA A 224 23.00 2.03 6.71
C ALA A 224 23.95 1.56 7.82
N SER A 225 23.42 1.07 8.93
CA SER A 225 24.21 0.55 10.05
C SER A 225 24.98 -0.70 9.64
N GLU A 226 24.41 -1.61 8.87
CA GLU A 226 25.11 -2.79 8.33
C GLU A 226 26.27 -2.39 7.41
N LEU A 227 26.03 -1.42 6.51
CA LEU A 227 27.08 -0.94 5.60
C LEU A 227 28.26 -0.33 6.39
N LEU A 228 27.96 0.49 7.41
CA LEU A 228 29.00 1.05 8.25
C LEU A 228 29.80 -0.02 9.02
N GLN A 229 29.13 -1.03 9.57
CA GLN A 229 29.77 -2.15 10.25
C GLN A 229 30.73 -2.93 9.35
N LYS A 230 30.36 -3.09 8.08
CA LYS A 230 31.16 -3.75 7.04
C LYS A 230 32.29 -2.87 6.47
N GLY A 231 32.50 -1.66 7.03
CA GLY A 231 33.51 -0.71 6.52
C GLY A 231 33.16 -0.10 5.16
N LYS A 232 31.90 -0.20 4.74
CA LYS A 232 31.39 0.29 3.44
C LYS A 232 30.66 1.64 3.56
N GLY A 233 31.11 2.54 4.43
CA GLY A 233 30.48 3.84 4.66
C GLY A 233 30.39 4.72 3.40
N ASN A 234 31.33 4.56 2.45
CA ASN A 234 31.27 5.21 1.13
C ASN A 234 29.98 4.87 0.36
N LYS A 235 29.43 3.65 0.50
CA LYS A 235 28.18 3.24 -0.15
C LYS A 235 26.94 3.98 0.38
N ILE A 236 26.99 4.45 1.61
CA ILE A 236 25.96 5.33 2.18
C ILE A 236 26.02 6.70 1.49
N ILE A 237 27.22 7.22 1.31
CA ILE A 237 27.45 8.51 0.63
C ILE A 237 27.01 8.42 -0.83
N ASP A 238 27.42 7.36 -1.54
CA ASP A 238 27.02 7.09 -2.93
C ASP A 238 25.50 7.11 -3.04
N ALA A 239 24.78 6.39 -2.15
CA ALA A 239 23.32 6.31 -2.16
C ALA A 239 22.64 7.68 -1.93
N ILE A 240 23.23 8.57 -1.13
CA ILE A 240 22.72 9.94 -0.92
C ILE A 240 22.84 10.75 -2.22
N PHE A 241 23.98 10.67 -2.91
CA PHE A 241 24.21 11.41 -4.15
C PHE A 241 23.40 10.84 -5.32
N GLU A 242 23.24 9.54 -5.39
CA GLU A 242 22.49 8.82 -6.42
C GLU A 242 20.98 8.78 -6.14
N ALA A 243 20.51 9.36 -5.03
CA ALA A 243 19.10 9.38 -4.67
C ALA A 243 18.25 9.99 -5.80
N LYS A 244 17.27 9.21 -6.28
CA LYS A 244 16.39 9.59 -7.38
C LYS A 244 15.16 10.31 -6.87
N HIS A 245 14.71 11.31 -7.63
CA HIS A 245 13.45 11.97 -7.38
C HIS A 245 12.31 10.92 -7.34
N TYR A 246 11.44 11.03 -6.35
CA TYR A 246 10.30 10.12 -6.26
C TYR A 246 9.32 10.41 -7.38
N THR A 247 9.11 9.43 -8.23
CA THR A 247 8.08 9.44 -9.26
C THR A 247 7.05 8.35 -8.93
N PRO A 248 5.75 8.68 -8.78
CA PRO A 248 4.72 7.70 -8.52
C PRO A 248 4.72 6.58 -9.57
N GLN A 249 4.36 5.37 -9.13
CA GLN A 249 4.32 4.21 -10.01
C GLN A 249 3.41 4.47 -11.22
N GLY A 250 3.88 4.12 -12.40
CA GLY A 250 3.16 4.32 -13.67
C GLY A 250 3.46 5.63 -14.39
N ILE A 251 4.23 6.55 -13.78
CA ILE A 251 4.72 7.76 -14.45
C ILE A 251 6.16 7.51 -14.91
N ILE A 252 6.41 7.67 -16.20
CA ILE A 252 7.73 7.52 -16.83
C ILE A 252 8.06 8.84 -17.51
N GLU A 253 9.24 9.40 -17.23
CA GLU A 253 9.71 10.61 -17.91
C GLU A 253 10.10 10.31 -19.36
N GLY A 254 9.84 11.26 -20.28
CA GLY A 254 10.12 11.06 -21.70
C GLY A 254 11.58 10.69 -21.99
N ASN A 255 12.52 11.22 -21.20
CA ASN A 255 13.95 10.91 -21.36
C ASN A 255 14.28 9.42 -21.10
N ASP A 256 13.49 8.73 -20.29
CA ASP A 256 13.67 7.31 -19.93
C ASP A 256 12.97 6.36 -20.93
N THR A 257 12.29 6.90 -21.94
CA THR A 257 11.52 6.09 -22.92
C THR A 257 12.28 5.70 -24.18
N LYS A 258 13.53 6.17 -24.35
CA LYS A 258 14.33 5.90 -25.55
C LYS A 258 14.44 4.42 -25.89
N ASP A 259 14.70 3.59 -24.87
CA ASP A 259 14.84 2.14 -25.06
C ASP A 259 13.49 1.46 -25.36
N LEU A 260 12.37 2.09 -24.96
CA LEU A 260 11.02 1.62 -25.31
C LEU A 260 10.70 1.88 -26.79
N LEU A 261 11.20 2.98 -27.35
CA LEU A 261 10.99 3.34 -28.75
C LEU A 261 11.55 2.30 -29.72
N LEU A 262 12.66 1.64 -29.35
CA LEU A 262 13.36 0.68 -30.19
C LEU A 262 12.95 -0.77 -29.96
N LYS A 263 12.03 -1.02 -29.04
CA LYS A 263 11.46 -2.35 -28.80
C LYS A 263 10.31 -2.58 -29.76
N ASP A 264 10.45 -3.61 -30.62
CA ASP A 264 9.33 -4.09 -31.43
C ASP A 264 8.31 -4.79 -30.53
N ASP A 265 7.19 -4.12 -30.28
CA ASP A 265 6.04 -4.73 -29.60
C ASP A 265 5.16 -5.43 -30.64
N TYR A 266 5.48 -6.71 -30.94
CA TYR A 266 4.56 -7.55 -31.69
C TYR A 266 3.36 -7.88 -30.77
N VAL A 267 2.21 -7.27 -31.07
CA VAL A 267 0.95 -7.58 -30.41
C VAL A 267 0.16 -8.51 -31.32
N GLU A 268 -0.03 -9.75 -30.88
CA GLU A 268 -0.91 -10.71 -31.55
C GLU A 268 -2.33 -10.12 -31.69
N SER A 269 -2.84 -10.05 -32.93
CA SER A 269 -4.20 -9.58 -33.21
C SER A 269 -5.06 -10.68 -33.78
N VAL A 270 -6.34 -10.70 -33.39
CA VAL A 270 -7.35 -11.61 -33.95
C VAL A 270 -8.23 -10.79 -34.88
N PRO A 271 -8.38 -11.16 -36.17
CA PRO A 271 -9.23 -10.42 -37.09
C PRO A 271 -10.70 -10.37 -36.59
N TYR A 272 -11.34 -9.21 -36.76
CA TYR A 272 -12.80 -9.09 -36.59
C TYR A 272 -13.51 -9.94 -37.65
N VAL A 273 -14.72 -10.38 -37.33
CA VAL A 273 -15.62 -11.05 -38.29
C VAL A 273 -16.02 -10.12 -39.45
N PHE A 274 -15.87 -8.82 -39.27
CA PHE A 274 -16.23 -7.79 -40.26
C PHE A 274 -14.98 -7.23 -40.95
N ASP A 275 -14.78 -7.50 -42.24
CA ASP A 275 -13.62 -7.06 -43.02
C ASP A 275 -13.39 -5.55 -43.00
N GLY A 276 -14.47 -4.76 -42.97
CA GLY A 276 -14.39 -3.31 -42.90
C GLY A 276 -13.73 -2.81 -41.63
N LEU A 277 -13.92 -3.51 -40.50
CA LEU A 277 -13.25 -3.18 -39.24
C LEU A 277 -11.77 -3.56 -39.28
N ASN A 278 -11.42 -4.70 -39.90
CA ASN A 278 -10.03 -5.13 -40.03
C ASN A 278 -9.16 -4.12 -40.78
N LYS A 279 -9.72 -3.54 -41.86
CA LYS A 279 -9.02 -2.51 -42.64
C LYS A 279 -8.74 -1.23 -41.85
N LYS A 280 -9.54 -0.93 -40.81
CA LYS A 280 -9.43 0.29 -40.01
C LYS A 280 -8.75 0.09 -38.67
N LEU A 281 -8.95 -1.06 -38.03
CA LEU A 281 -8.55 -1.33 -36.65
C LEU A 281 -7.44 -2.38 -36.56
N SER A 282 -7.09 -3.07 -37.66
CA SER A 282 -6.04 -4.10 -37.71
C SER A 282 -6.27 -5.29 -36.75
N GLY A 283 -7.54 -5.62 -36.47
CA GLY A 283 -7.94 -6.73 -35.61
C GLY A 283 -8.18 -6.34 -34.13
N ILE A 284 -8.59 -7.33 -33.35
CA ILE A 284 -8.82 -7.26 -31.91
C ILE A 284 -7.52 -7.61 -31.19
N ARG A 285 -7.03 -6.75 -30.32
CA ARG A 285 -5.77 -6.95 -29.60
C ARG A 285 -6.01 -7.07 -28.10
N PRO A 286 -5.23 -7.87 -27.36
CA PRO A 286 -5.26 -7.88 -25.90
C PRO A 286 -4.90 -6.52 -25.32
N LYS A 287 -5.43 -6.22 -24.13
CA LYS A 287 -5.23 -4.96 -23.39
C LYS A 287 -5.85 -3.71 -24.03
N GLU A 288 -6.68 -3.86 -25.05
CA GLU A 288 -7.43 -2.76 -25.63
C GLU A 288 -8.88 -2.73 -25.11
N LEU A 289 -9.39 -1.52 -24.91
CA LEU A 289 -10.81 -1.27 -24.63
C LEU A 289 -11.48 -0.83 -25.93
N VAL A 290 -12.42 -1.64 -26.43
CA VAL A 290 -13.21 -1.30 -27.62
C VAL A 290 -14.61 -0.89 -27.18
N LEU A 291 -15.02 0.33 -27.50
CA LEU A 291 -16.34 0.84 -27.19
C LEU A 291 -17.24 0.82 -28.45
N LEU A 292 -18.35 0.05 -28.39
CA LEU A 292 -19.36 -0.01 -29.42
C LEU A 292 -20.57 0.87 -29.03
N CYS A 293 -20.73 2.00 -29.71
CA CYS A 293 -21.81 2.94 -29.48
C CYS A 293 -22.82 2.93 -30.64
N ALA A 294 -24.11 2.83 -30.32
CA ALA A 294 -25.17 2.96 -31.27
C ALA A 294 -26.51 3.26 -30.56
N GLY A 295 -27.50 3.72 -31.29
CA GLY A 295 -28.85 3.95 -30.76
C GLY A 295 -29.52 2.68 -30.23
N SER A 296 -30.59 2.82 -29.45
CA SER A 296 -31.38 1.70 -28.95
C SER A 296 -31.98 0.89 -30.12
N GLY A 297 -32.02 -0.43 -30.03
CA GLY A 297 -32.63 -1.31 -31.05
C GLY A 297 -31.81 -1.50 -32.34
N THR A 298 -30.62 -0.90 -32.48
CA THR A 298 -29.80 -0.98 -33.71
C THR A 298 -28.98 -2.28 -33.83
N GLY A 299 -29.00 -3.14 -32.81
CA GLY A 299 -28.33 -4.44 -32.86
C GLY A 299 -26.98 -4.53 -32.14
N LYS A 300 -26.66 -3.61 -31.20
CA LYS A 300 -25.40 -3.68 -30.39
C LYS A 300 -25.16 -5.06 -29.80
N SER A 301 -26.12 -5.59 -29.06
CA SER A 301 -26.03 -6.93 -28.44
C SER A 301 -25.82 -8.06 -29.47
N GLN A 302 -26.40 -7.92 -30.66
CA GLN A 302 -26.17 -8.90 -31.72
C GLN A 302 -24.74 -8.85 -32.24
N VAL A 303 -24.18 -7.66 -32.44
CA VAL A 303 -22.76 -7.49 -32.83
C VAL A 303 -21.83 -8.04 -31.75
N CYS A 304 -22.13 -7.80 -30.47
CA CYS A 304 -21.36 -8.39 -29.36
C CYS A 304 -21.38 -9.93 -29.41
N ARG A 305 -22.54 -10.56 -29.68
CA ARG A 305 -22.66 -12.00 -29.81
C ARG A 305 -21.90 -12.54 -31.02
N GLU A 306 -21.97 -11.89 -32.19
CA GLU A 306 -21.21 -12.25 -33.40
C GLU A 306 -19.71 -12.24 -33.13
N LEU A 307 -19.19 -11.17 -32.49
CA LEU A 307 -17.79 -11.05 -32.14
C LEU A 307 -17.37 -12.10 -31.11
N ALA A 308 -18.20 -12.31 -30.07
CA ALA A 308 -17.93 -13.33 -29.04
C ALA A 308 -17.89 -14.74 -29.66
N PHE A 309 -18.85 -15.07 -30.51
CA PHE A 309 -18.94 -16.36 -31.18
C PHE A 309 -17.77 -16.60 -32.14
N ASP A 310 -17.36 -15.57 -32.88
CA ASP A 310 -16.20 -15.65 -33.77
C ASP A 310 -14.90 -15.91 -32.98
N LEU A 311 -14.71 -15.22 -31.84
CA LEU A 311 -13.57 -15.45 -30.96
C LEU A 311 -13.57 -16.87 -30.34
N ILE A 312 -14.75 -17.38 -29.94
CA ILE A 312 -14.92 -18.75 -29.45
C ILE A 312 -14.53 -19.77 -30.52
N ASN A 313 -14.95 -19.58 -31.79
CA ASN A 313 -14.57 -20.43 -32.89
C ASN A 313 -13.07 -20.38 -33.22
N LYS A 314 -12.40 -19.28 -32.90
CA LYS A 314 -10.95 -19.13 -33.00
C LYS A 314 -10.21 -19.59 -31.74
N ASP A 315 -10.84 -20.44 -30.95
CA ASP A 315 -10.29 -21.10 -29.75
C ASP A 315 -9.92 -20.14 -28.60
N ASN A 316 -10.59 -18.99 -28.52
CA ASN A 316 -10.41 -18.07 -27.42
C ASN A 316 -11.52 -18.25 -26.37
N LYS A 317 -11.14 -18.14 -25.08
CA LYS A 317 -12.11 -18.15 -23.99
C LYS A 317 -12.62 -16.74 -23.73
N VAL A 318 -13.94 -16.60 -23.62
CA VAL A 318 -14.67 -15.33 -23.56
C VAL A 318 -15.47 -15.25 -22.25
N GLY A 319 -15.39 -14.11 -21.55
CA GLY A 319 -16.34 -13.75 -20.51
C GLY A 319 -17.45 -12.87 -21.10
N TYR A 320 -18.71 -13.27 -20.92
CA TYR A 320 -19.87 -12.55 -21.43
C TYR A 320 -20.75 -12.04 -20.29
N ILE A 321 -20.82 -10.73 -20.14
CA ILE A 321 -21.54 -10.01 -19.11
C ILE A 321 -22.64 -9.18 -19.80
N ALA A 322 -23.90 -9.61 -19.66
CA ALA A 322 -25.05 -8.90 -20.17
C ALA A 322 -25.88 -8.38 -18.99
N LEU A 323 -25.93 -7.07 -18.82
CA LEU A 323 -26.60 -6.45 -17.67
C LEU A 323 -28.12 -6.27 -17.88
N GLU A 324 -28.58 -6.25 -19.14
CA GLU A 324 -29.99 -6.05 -19.48
C GLU A 324 -30.70 -7.35 -19.89
N GLU A 325 -30.01 -8.48 -19.94
CA GLU A 325 -30.63 -9.76 -20.32
C GLU A 325 -30.22 -10.93 -19.42
N SER A 326 -31.09 -11.94 -19.32
CA SER A 326 -30.79 -13.15 -18.56
C SER A 326 -29.72 -14.01 -19.25
N VAL A 327 -28.97 -14.78 -18.47
CA VAL A 327 -27.98 -15.77 -18.97
C VAL A 327 -28.63 -16.74 -20.00
N LYS A 328 -29.89 -17.14 -19.76
CA LYS A 328 -30.64 -17.96 -20.71
C LYS A 328 -30.77 -17.33 -22.10
N ARG A 329 -30.97 -16.01 -22.16
CA ARG A 329 -31.08 -15.25 -23.41
C ARG A 329 -29.73 -15.14 -24.11
N SER A 330 -28.68 -14.86 -23.36
CA SER A 330 -27.30 -14.81 -23.88
C SER A 330 -26.86 -16.17 -24.44
N VAL A 331 -27.08 -17.26 -23.69
CA VAL A 331 -26.79 -18.62 -24.15
C VAL A 331 -27.53 -18.96 -25.44
N ARG A 332 -28.85 -18.66 -25.48
CA ARG A 332 -29.65 -18.89 -26.70
C ARG A 332 -29.17 -18.04 -27.87
N GLY A 333 -28.72 -16.81 -27.63
CA GLY A 333 -28.13 -15.95 -28.64
C GLY A 333 -26.89 -16.58 -29.28
N LEU A 334 -25.95 -17.09 -28.49
CA LEU A 334 -24.76 -17.76 -29.01
C LEU A 334 -25.06 -19.09 -29.70
N VAL A 335 -25.95 -19.91 -29.12
CA VAL A 335 -26.39 -21.15 -29.76
C VAL A 335 -27.15 -20.90 -31.08
N SER A 336 -27.90 -19.78 -31.19
CA SER A 336 -28.52 -19.35 -32.45
C SER A 336 -27.50 -19.19 -33.57
N LEU A 337 -26.34 -18.59 -33.27
CA LEU A 337 -25.24 -18.45 -34.21
C LEU A 337 -24.63 -19.80 -34.58
N ALA A 338 -24.45 -20.67 -33.58
CA ALA A 338 -23.87 -21.99 -33.79
C ALA A 338 -24.73 -22.91 -34.67
N VAL A 339 -26.07 -22.80 -34.59
CA VAL A 339 -27.00 -23.52 -35.46
C VAL A 339 -27.43 -22.75 -36.71
N ASN A 340 -26.97 -21.51 -36.82
CA ASN A 340 -27.33 -20.54 -37.88
C ASN A 340 -28.86 -20.40 -38.05
N GLN A 341 -29.59 -20.38 -36.93
CA GLN A 341 -31.05 -20.25 -36.91
C GLN A 341 -31.52 -19.38 -35.73
N PRO A 342 -32.52 -18.52 -35.90
CA PRO A 342 -33.02 -17.62 -34.84
C PRO A 342 -33.89 -18.40 -33.82
N ILE A 343 -33.28 -19.18 -32.94
CA ILE A 343 -33.99 -20.08 -31.97
C ILE A 343 -34.77 -19.29 -30.89
N HIS A 344 -34.68 -17.99 -30.86
CA HIS A 344 -35.52 -17.12 -30.03
C HIS A 344 -36.96 -17.05 -30.57
N ILE A 345 -37.17 -17.36 -31.86
CA ILE A 345 -38.47 -17.44 -32.50
C ILE A 345 -39.08 -18.82 -32.24
N PRO A 346 -40.25 -18.93 -31.58
CA PRO A 346 -40.85 -20.23 -31.19
C PRO A 346 -41.06 -21.20 -32.32
N GLU A 347 -41.49 -20.72 -33.50
CA GLU A 347 -41.76 -21.52 -34.69
C GLU A 347 -40.47 -22.12 -35.27
N VAL A 348 -39.35 -21.39 -35.21
CA VAL A 348 -38.04 -21.86 -35.64
C VAL A 348 -37.50 -22.85 -34.63
N ARG A 349 -37.63 -22.56 -33.34
CA ARG A 349 -37.17 -23.43 -32.26
C ARG A 349 -37.80 -24.82 -32.29
N LYS A 350 -39.09 -24.90 -32.61
CA LYS A 350 -39.83 -26.17 -32.73
C LYS A 350 -39.31 -27.07 -33.84
N LYS A 351 -38.65 -26.51 -34.84
CA LYS A 351 -38.11 -27.29 -36.00
C LYS A 351 -36.71 -27.82 -35.73
N ILE A 352 -36.05 -27.43 -34.68
CA ILE A 352 -34.69 -27.84 -34.34
C ILE A 352 -34.77 -28.82 -33.19
N SER A 353 -34.12 -29.99 -33.34
CA SER A 353 -34.11 -31.01 -32.30
C SER A 353 -33.29 -30.59 -31.10
N ASP A 354 -33.63 -31.06 -29.90
CA ASP A 354 -32.84 -30.81 -28.70
C ASP A 354 -31.43 -31.36 -28.82
N LYS A 355 -31.27 -32.47 -29.57
CA LYS A 355 -29.96 -33.08 -29.86
C LYS A 355 -29.04 -32.09 -30.63
N ASP A 356 -29.58 -31.40 -31.63
CA ASP A 356 -28.81 -30.44 -32.43
C ASP A 356 -28.40 -29.21 -31.58
N LEU A 357 -29.29 -28.74 -30.70
CA LEU A 357 -29.00 -27.65 -29.80
C LEU A 357 -27.95 -28.03 -28.77
N ILE A 358 -28.03 -29.20 -28.19
CA ILE A 358 -27.04 -29.73 -27.26
C ILE A 358 -25.68 -29.89 -27.97
N SER A 359 -25.66 -30.44 -29.17
CA SER A 359 -24.45 -30.59 -29.98
C SER A 359 -23.80 -29.24 -30.30
N ALA A 360 -24.60 -28.19 -30.60
CA ALA A 360 -24.10 -26.85 -30.81
C ALA A 360 -23.56 -26.23 -29.53
N TRP A 361 -24.23 -26.44 -28.40
CA TRP A 361 -23.78 -26.01 -27.07
C TRP A 361 -22.45 -26.65 -26.67
N GLU A 362 -22.31 -27.98 -26.86
CA GLU A 362 -21.08 -28.72 -26.55
C GLU A 362 -19.83 -28.14 -27.22
N LYS A 363 -19.98 -27.51 -28.39
CA LYS A 363 -18.84 -26.88 -29.11
C LYS A 363 -18.37 -25.58 -28.47
N ILE A 364 -19.20 -24.90 -27.68
CA ILE A 364 -18.91 -23.57 -27.16
C ILE A 364 -18.81 -23.51 -25.63
N LYS A 365 -19.37 -24.48 -24.90
CA LYS A 365 -19.56 -24.46 -23.45
C LYS A 365 -18.27 -24.22 -22.66
N ASP A 366 -17.14 -24.79 -23.07
CA ASP A 366 -15.88 -24.72 -22.37
C ASP A 366 -15.11 -23.42 -22.64
N LYS A 367 -15.58 -22.65 -23.65
CA LYS A 367 -14.94 -21.42 -24.13
C LYS A 367 -15.70 -20.14 -23.77
N VAL A 368 -16.79 -20.23 -23.02
CA VAL A 368 -17.57 -19.07 -22.59
C VAL A 368 -17.93 -19.15 -21.12
N CYS A 369 -17.81 -18.03 -20.42
CA CYS A 369 -18.28 -17.85 -19.05
C CYS A 369 -19.30 -16.72 -19.02
N PHE A 370 -20.39 -16.93 -18.32
CA PHE A 370 -21.45 -15.92 -18.17
C PHE A 370 -21.44 -15.35 -16.75
N TYR A 371 -21.83 -14.09 -16.64
CA TYR A 371 -22.16 -13.47 -15.37
C TYR A 371 -23.67 -13.42 -15.20
N ASP A 372 -24.18 -14.11 -14.18
CA ASP A 372 -25.60 -14.06 -13.83
C ASP A 372 -25.80 -12.94 -12.81
N HIS A 373 -26.46 -11.87 -13.24
CA HIS A 373 -26.65 -10.66 -12.43
C HIS A 373 -28.13 -10.39 -12.25
N PHE A 374 -28.53 -10.19 -10.99
CA PHE A 374 -29.84 -9.71 -10.61
C PHE A 374 -29.69 -8.43 -9.76
N GLY A 375 -30.04 -7.27 -10.31
CA GLY A 375 -30.08 -5.99 -9.58
C GLY A 375 -28.98 -5.00 -9.99
N SER A 376 -28.85 -3.88 -9.26
CA SER A 376 -27.79 -2.90 -9.48
C SER A 376 -26.44 -3.43 -8.95
N SER A 377 -25.44 -3.51 -9.80
CA SER A 377 -24.06 -3.79 -9.39
C SER A 377 -23.36 -2.51 -8.99
N ASP A 378 -22.66 -2.53 -7.88
CA ASP A 378 -21.60 -1.57 -7.60
C ASP A 378 -20.47 -1.76 -8.64
N SER A 379 -19.85 -0.68 -9.08
CA SER A 379 -18.74 -0.72 -10.05
C SER A 379 -17.58 -1.57 -9.59
N ASP A 380 -17.27 -1.58 -8.29
CA ASP A 380 -16.18 -2.36 -7.70
C ASP A 380 -16.48 -3.86 -7.74
N ASP A 381 -17.73 -4.25 -7.53
CA ASP A 381 -18.17 -5.64 -7.65
C ASP A 381 -18.05 -6.15 -9.09
N LEU A 382 -18.44 -5.36 -10.07
CA LEU A 382 -18.31 -5.71 -11.48
C LEU A 382 -16.84 -5.89 -11.88
N LEU A 383 -15.96 -4.98 -11.46
CA LEU A 383 -14.52 -5.07 -11.72
C LEU A 383 -13.90 -6.32 -11.07
N ASN A 384 -14.34 -6.70 -9.87
CA ASN A 384 -13.88 -7.92 -9.21
C ASN A 384 -14.33 -9.18 -9.97
N ARG A 385 -15.54 -9.22 -10.51
CA ARG A 385 -16.01 -10.32 -11.36
C ARG A 385 -15.22 -10.42 -12.65
N ILE A 386 -14.95 -9.30 -13.31
CA ILE A 386 -14.09 -9.25 -14.50
C ILE A 386 -12.69 -9.77 -14.18
N ARG A 387 -12.08 -9.34 -13.05
CA ARG A 387 -10.77 -9.87 -12.62
C ARG A 387 -10.79 -11.38 -12.43
N PHE A 388 -11.84 -11.91 -11.81
CA PHE A 388 -11.97 -13.35 -11.62
C PHE A 388 -12.12 -14.10 -12.97
N MET A 389 -12.92 -13.59 -13.91
CA MET A 389 -13.03 -14.17 -15.26
C MET A 389 -11.69 -14.20 -15.97
N VAL A 390 -10.91 -13.12 -15.88
CA VAL A 390 -9.59 -13.02 -16.53
C VAL A 390 -8.55 -13.88 -15.83
N GLN A 391 -8.36 -13.71 -14.50
CA GLN A 391 -7.28 -14.35 -13.76
C GLN A 391 -7.62 -15.77 -13.29
N GLY A 392 -8.86 -16.01 -12.89
CA GLY A 392 -9.31 -17.29 -12.35
C GLY A 392 -9.82 -18.27 -13.41
N LEU A 393 -10.51 -17.75 -14.45
CA LEU A 393 -11.09 -18.57 -15.51
C LEU A 393 -10.34 -18.49 -16.85
N ASN A 394 -9.27 -17.69 -16.94
CA ASN A 394 -8.45 -17.48 -18.13
C ASN A 394 -9.24 -16.94 -19.35
N CYS A 395 -10.24 -16.08 -19.12
CA CYS A 395 -10.93 -15.42 -20.22
C CYS A 395 -10.00 -14.39 -20.86
N LYS A 396 -9.72 -14.52 -22.16
CA LYS A 396 -8.85 -13.61 -22.92
C LYS A 396 -9.59 -12.33 -23.34
N TYR A 397 -10.88 -12.42 -23.56
CA TYR A 397 -11.75 -11.32 -23.97
C TYR A 397 -12.97 -11.23 -23.06
N ILE A 398 -13.37 -10.00 -22.72
CA ILE A 398 -14.56 -9.73 -21.92
C ILE A 398 -15.53 -8.88 -22.74
N PHE A 399 -16.76 -9.34 -22.86
CA PHE A 399 -17.86 -8.56 -23.42
C PHE A 399 -18.72 -8.04 -22.27
N LEU A 400 -18.93 -6.74 -22.24
CA LEU A 400 -19.83 -6.08 -21.32
C LEU A 400 -20.93 -5.38 -22.15
N ASP A 401 -22.13 -5.95 -22.14
CA ASP A 401 -23.31 -5.45 -22.87
C ASP A 401 -24.28 -4.81 -21.88
N HIS A 402 -24.51 -3.52 -22.10
CA HIS A 402 -25.36 -2.65 -21.24
C HIS A 402 -26.39 -1.92 -22.08
#